data_712945d21ed9a86fb83b37f02a3c51a0
#
_entry.id   712945d21ed9a86fb83b37f02a3c51a0
#
_cell.length_a   1.000
_cell.length_b   1.000
_cell.length_c   1.000
_cell.angle_alpha   90.00
_cell.angle_beta   90.00
_cell.angle_gamma   90.00
#
_symmetry.space_group_name_H-M   'P 1'
#
loop_
_entity.id
_entity.type
_entity.pdbx_description
1 polymer ?
#
loop_
_entity_poly.entity_id
_entity_poly.type
_entity_poly.pdbx_seq_one_letter_code
_entity_poly.pdbx_strand_id
1 'polypeptide(L)'
;MRILLDTNVLCRLAEKGHPLHDTVEVALSSLRDDGHELCLVPQVLYEYWVVVTRPVSDNGLGMPTADVDKAIGLWIDLFTLFRDERGVFSIWREYVAQYDVKGKGAHDARLVAAMKRHSLDHLLTFNVSDFRRYEGIEILDAQSIAMP
;
A
#
# COMPACT_ATOMS: atom_id res chain seq x y z
N MET A 1 15.81 0.99 5.56
CA MET A 1 14.60 1.85 5.62
C MET A 1 13.38 0.99 5.90
N ARG A 2 12.35 1.62 6.43
CA ARG A 2 11.01 1.03 6.53
C ARG A 2 10.17 1.57 5.38
N ILE A 3 9.62 0.66 4.60
CA ILE A 3 8.89 0.99 3.37
C ILE A 3 7.47 0.47 3.49
N LEU A 4 6.48 1.37 3.43
CA LEU A 4 5.08 0.99 3.39
C LEU A 4 4.72 0.53 1.97
N LEU A 5 4.02 -0.59 1.89
CA LEU A 5 3.48 -1.10 0.62
C LEU A 5 2.06 -0.55 0.41
N ASP A 6 1.85 0.10 -0.73
CA ASP A 6 0.50 0.57 -1.10
C ASP A 6 -0.38 -0.61 -1.53
N THR A 7 -1.67 -0.40 -1.49
CA THR A 7 -2.68 -1.41 -1.85
C THR A 7 -2.45 -2.01 -3.24
N ASN A 8 -2.11 -1.18 -4.23
CA ASN A 8 -1.90 -1.65 -5.60
C ASN A 8 -0.73 -2.64 -5.71
N VAL A 9 0.29 -2.51 -4.86
CA VAL A 9 1.40 -3.46 -4.80
C VAL A 9 0.91 -4.83 -4.36
N LEU A 10 0.07 -4.87 -3.31
CA LEU A 10 -0.52 -6.12 -2.82
C LEU A 10 -1.45 -6.76 -3.85
N CYS A 11 -2.25 -5.95 -4.54
CA CYS A 11 -3.16 -6.45 -5.57
C CYS A 11 -2.40 -7.11 -6.73
N ARG A 12 -1.29 -6.52 -7.17
CA ARG A 12 -0.47 -7.09 -8.24
C ARG A 12 0.27 -8.34 -7.78
N LEU A 13 0.68 -8.38 -6.52
CA LEU A 13 1.29 -9.57 -5.93
C LEU A 13 0.31 -10.76 -5.89
N ALA A 14 -0.96 -10.50 -5.62
CA ALA A 14 -2.00 -11.53 -5.55
C ALA A 14 -2.44 -12.05 -6.93
N GLU A 15 -2.35 -11.23 -7.97
CA GLU A 15 -2.83 -11.57 -9.31
C GLU A 15 -1.69 -12.07 -10.19
N LYS A 16 -1.41 -13.37 -10.13
CA LYS A 16 -0.26 -13.99 -10.83
C LYS A 16 -0.30 -13.81 -12.35
N GLY A 17 -1.47 -13.69 -12.95
CA GLY A 17 -1.63 -13.47 -14.39
C GLY A 17 -1.51 -12.00 -14.82
N HIS A 18 -1.36 -11.08 -13.89
CA HIS A 18 -1.26 -9.65 -14.23
C HIS A 18 0.11 -9.32 -14.82
N PRO A 19 0.17 -8.43 -15.85
CA PRO A 19 1.46 -8.06 -16.46
C PRO A 19 2.50 -7.48 -15.49
N LEU A 20 2.05 -6.86 -14.39
CA LEU A 20 2.94 -6.27 -13.38
C LEU A 20 3.26 -7.21 -12.21
N HIS A 21 2.80 -8.45 -12.23
CA HIS A 21 3.05 -9.40 -11.13
C HIS A 21 4.55 -9.63 -10.92
N ASP A 22 5.26 -9.98 -11.98
CA ASP A 22 6.71 -10.24 -11.90
C ASP A 22 7.47 -8.97 -11.50
N THR A 23 7.03 -7.81 -11.97
CA THR A 23 7.60 -6.52 -11.58
C THR A 23 7.54 -6.32 -10.06
N VAL A 24 6.39 -6.62 -9.44
CA VAL A 24 6.23 -6.51 -7.99
C VAL A 24 7.15 -7.51 -7.28
N GLU A 25 7.19 -8.76 -7.72
CA GLU A 25 8.06 -9.77 -7.09
C GLU A 25 9.52 -9.34 -7.12
N VAL A 26 9.99 -8.84 -8.26
CA VAL A 26 11.37 -8.37 -8.40
C VAL A 26 11.62 -7.16 -7.49
N ALA A 27 10.70 -6.19 -7.47
CA ALA A 27 10.85 -5.00 -6.63
C ALA A 27 10.93 -5.36 -5.14
N LEU A 28 10.03 -6.22 -4.66
CA LEU A 28 10.00 -6.63 -3.25
C LEU A 28 11.25 -7.42 -2.88
N SER A 29 11.69 -8.33 -3.74
CA SER A 29 12.91 -9.10 -3.51
C SER A 29 14.14 -8.19 -3.43
N SER A 30 14.27 -7.26 -4.37
CA SER A 30 15.38 -6.30 -4.41
C SER A 30 15.44 -5.46 -3.12
N LEU A 31 14.31 -4.92 -2.71
CA LEU A 31 14.26 -4.10 -1.48
C LEU A 31 14.59 -4.92 -0.23
N ARG A 32 14.15 -6.16 -0.17
CA ARG A 32 14.46 -7.06 0.95
C ARG A 32 15.94 -7.44 0.96
N ASP A 33 16.51 -7.75 -0.19
CA ASP A 33 17.93 -8.11 -0.31
C ASP A 33 18.83 -6.92 0.08
N ASP A 34 18.38 -5.70 -0.15
CA ASP A 34 19.04 -4.47 0.29
C ASP A 34 18.87 -4.19 1.80
N GLY A 35 18.18 -5.06 2.52
CA GLY A 35 18.01 -4.96 3.98
C GLY A 35 16.88 -4.04 4.42
N HIS A 36 15.95 -3.67 3.54
CA HIS A 36 14.82 -2.83 3.90
C HIS A 36 13.69 -3.65 4.55
N GLU A 37 13.01 -3.03 5.52
CA GLU A 37 11.84 -3.61 6.17
C GLU A 37 10.58 -3.21 5.40
N LEU A 38 9.85 -4.19 4.90
CA LEU A 38 8.59 -3.97 4.18
C LEU A 38 7.43 -4.00 5.16
N CYS A 39 6.59 -2.97 5.12
CA CYS A 39 5.59 -2.69 6.14
C CYS A 39 4.19 -2.60 5.56
N LEU A 40 3.20 -2.92 6.40
CA LEU A 40 1.78 -2.78 6.12
C LEU A 40 1.13 -1.95 7.21
N VAL A 41 0.01 -1.31 6.86
CA VAL A 41 -0.96 -0.75 7.80
C VAL A 41 -2.33 -1.35 7.48
N PRO A 42 -3.28 -1.38 8.43
CA PRO A 42 -4.58 -2.03 8.19
C PRO A 42 -5.33 -1.48 6.98
N GLN A 43 -5.22 -0.20 6.67
CA GLN A 43 -5.91 0.40 5.54
C GLN A 43 -5.58 -0.31 4.21
N VAL A 44 -4.32 -0.66 3.95
CA VAL A 44 -3.97 -1.32 2.69
C VAL A 44 -4.57 -2.73 2.61
N LEU A 45 -4.74 -3.38 3.75
CA LEU A 45 -5.41 -4.69 3.82
C LEU A 45 -6.91 -4.57 3.62
N TYR A 46 -7.55 -3.53 4.17
CA TYR A 46 -8.99 -3.27 3.94
C TYR A 46 -9.26 -3.00 2.47
N GLU A 47 -8.46 -2.15 1.85
CA GLU A 47 -8.60 -1.80 0.43
C GLU A 47 -8.29 -3.01 -0.47
N TYR A 48 -7.28 -3.78 -0.14
CA TYR A 48 -6.96 -5.03 -0.82
C TYR A 48 -8.17 -5.99 -0.81
N TRP A 49 -8.76 -6.20 0.37
CA TRP A 49 -9.96 -7.04 0.52
C TRP A 49 -11.06 -6.62 -0.45
N VAL A 50 -11.36 -5.32 -0.50
CA VAL A 50 -12.40 -4.78 -1.38
C VAL A 50 -12.11 -5.08 -2.85
N VAL A 51 -10.88 -4.84 -3.30
CA VAL A 51 -10.51 -5.01 -4.71
C VAL A 51 -10.57 -6.48 -5.12
N VAL A 52 -9.97 -7.38 -4.35
CA VAL A 52 -9.82 -8.77 -4.78
C VAL A 52 -11.08 -9.61 -4.59
N THR A 53 -11.97 -9.24 -3.66
CA THR A 53 -13.25 -9.94 -3.47
C THR A 53 -14.38 -9.42 -4.36
N ARG A 54 -14.24 -8.20 -4.92
CA ARG A 54 -15.25 -7.69 -5.86
C ARG A 54 -15.41 -8.65 -7.02
N PRO A 55 -16.65 -8.79 -7.57
CA PRO A 55 -16.87 -9.57 -8.79
C PRO A 55 -15.99 -9.06 -9.94
N VAL A 56 -15.61 -9.96 -10.84
CA VAL A 56 -14.88 -9.60 -12.06
C VAL A 56 -15.65 -8.57 -12.88
N SER A 57 -16.99 -8.64 -12.89
CA SER A 57 -17.87 -7.67 -13.55
C SER A 57 -17.76 -6.26 -12.96
N ASP A 58 -17.33 -6.12 -11.71
CA ASP A 58 -17.15 -4.85 -11.01
C ASP A 58 -15.67 -4.48 -10.87
N ASN A 59 -14.86 -4.91 -11.81
CA ASN A 59 -13.41 -4.62 -11.84
C ASN A 59 -12.65 -5.21 -10.65
N GLY A 60 -13.10 -6.35 -10.15
CA GLY A 60 -12.45 -7.10 -9.09
C GLY A 60 -11.85 -8.40 -9.60
N LEU A 61 -11.31 -9.20 -8.68
CA LEU A 61 -10.73 -10.50 -8.99
C LEU A 61 -11.67 -11.66 -8.67
N GLY A 62 -12.81 -11.38 -8.01
CA GLY A 62 -13.78 -12.40 -7.64
C GLY A 62 -13.24 -13.49 -6.73
N MET A 63 -12.21 -13.21 -5.92
CA MET A 63 -11.60 -14.21 -5.06
C MET A 63 -12.52 -14.59 -3.91
N PRO A 64 -12.57 -15.90 -3.54
CA PRO A 64 -13.30 -16.32 -2.35
C PRO A 64 -12.71 -15.68 -1.08
N THR A 65 -13.57 -15.29 -0.15
CA THR A 65 -13.15 -14.63 1.08
C THR A 65 -12.19 -15.48 1.92
N ALA A 66 -12.38 -16.80 1.92
CA ALA A 66 -11.48 -17.72 2.63
C ALA A 66 -10.05 -17.67 2.09
N ASP A 67 -9.89 -17.56 0.77
CA ASP A 67 -8.56 -17.46 0.14
C ASP A 67 -7.90 -16.12 0.44
N VAL A 68 -8.70 -15.03 0.45
CA VAL A 68 -8.20 -13.69 0.76
C VAL A 68 -7.75 -13.61 2.22
N ASP A 69 -8.52 -14.15 3.14
CA ASP A 69 -8.16 -14.20 4.56
C ASP A 69 -6.85 -14.95 4.78
N LYS A 70 -6.69 -16.08 4.10
CA LYS A 70 -5.46 -16.87 4.14
C LYS A 70 -4.26 -16.09 3.62
N ALA A 71 -4.42 -15.37 2.50
CA ALA A 71 -3.36 -14.55 1.93
C ALA A 71 -2.95 -13.43 2.89
N ILE A 72 -3.92 -12.77 3.53
CA ILE A 72 -3.65 -11.72 4.53
C ILE A 72 -2.84 -12.30 5.70
N GLY A 73 -3.20 -13.48 6.19
CA GLY A 73 -2.45 -14.15 7.25
C GLY A 73 -0.99 -14.39 6.88
N LEU A 74 -0.72 -14.84 5.66
CA LEU A 74 0.65 -15.02 5.16
C LEU A 74 1.41 -13.68 5.08
N TRP A 75 0.76 -12.62 4.66
CA TRP A 75 1.40 -11.31 4.57
C TRP A 75 1.69 -10.68 5.92
N ILE A 76 0.82 -10.89 6.91
CA ILE A 76 1.08 -10.44 8.29
C ILE A 76 2.33 -11.14 8.86
N ASP A 77 2.56 -12.39 8.50
CA ASP A 77 3.76 -13.14 8.91
C ASP A 77 5.01 -12.68 8.13
N LEU A 78 4.85 -12.27 6.87
CA LEU A 78 5.96 -11.92 6.00
C LEU A 78 6.41 -10.46 6.13
N PHE A 79 5.45 -9.55 6.32
CA PHE A 79 5.68 -8.10 6.41
C PHE A 79 5.41 -7.60 7.83
N THR A 80 5.92 -6.42 8.15
CA THR A 80 5.68 -5.81 9.46
C THR A 80 4.37 -5.02 9.43
N LEU A 81 3.38 -5.46 10.20
CA LEU A 81 2.09 -4.79 10.32
C LEU A 81 2.12 -3.78 11.47
N PHE A 82 1.93 -2.50 11.15
CA PHE A 82 1.67 -1.44 12.13
C PHE A 82 0.16 -1.31 12.33
N ARG A 83 -0.27 -1.21 13.57
CA ARG A 83 -1.70 -1.16 13.91
C ARG A 83 -2.31 0.22 13.71
N ASP A 84 -3.63 0.26 13.57
CA ASP A 84 -4.38 1.51 13.63
C ASP A 84 -4.15 2.21 14.96
N GLU A 85 -4.01 3.53 14.90
CA GLU A 85 -3.81 4.35 16.08
C GLU A 85 -4.72 5.58 16.07
N ARG A 86 -5.09 5.99 17.27
CA ARG A 86 -5.95 7.16 17.50
C ARG A 86 -5.40 8.44 16.85
N GLY A 87 -4.09 8.62 16.84
CA GLY A 87 -3.44 9.81 16.28
C GLY A 87 -3.56 9.96 14.77
N VAL A 88 -3.88 8.89 14.04
CA VAL A 88 -4.02 8.94 12.58
C VAL A 88 -5.12 9.90 12.15
N PHE A 89 -6.27 9.90 12.83
CA PHE A 89 -7.39 10.80 12.49
C PHE A 89 -7.00 12.27 12.57
N SER A 90 -6.32 12.68 13.62
CA SER A 90 -5.92 14.09 13.79
C SER A 90 -4.96 14.54 12.70
N ILE A 91 -3.99 13.70 12.35
CA ILE A 91 -3.02 13.99 11.27
C ILE A 91 -3.76 14.04 9.92
N TRP A 92 -4.66 13.09 9.68
CA TRP A 92 -5.45 13.06 8.45
C TRP A 92 -6.26 14.36 8.28
N ARG A 93 -6.92 14.80 9.35
CA ARG A 93 -7.72 16.02 9.32
C ARG A 93 -6.87 17.24 8.98
N GLU A 94 -5.67 17.34 9.52
CA GLU A 94 -4.71 18.38 9.17
C GLU A 94 -4.32 18.32 7.70
N TYR A 95 -4.03 17.13 7.19
CA TYR A 95 -3.56 16.94 5.82
C TYR A 95 -4.63 17.24 4.77
N VAL A 96 -5.86 16.81 4.97
CA VAL A 96 -6.92 17.11 4.00
C VAL A 96 -7.19 18.59 3.90
N ALA A 97 -7.07 19.34 5.00
CA ALA A 97 -7.19 20.79 5.02
C ALA A 97 -5.98 21.47 4.40
N GLN A 98 -4.76 21.08 4.80
CA GLN A 98 -3.52 21.67 4.33
C GLN A 98 -3.31 21.53 2.84
N TYR A 99 -3.59 20.35 2.30
CA TYR A 99 -3.35 20.01 0.89
C TYR A 99 -4.60 20.16 0.01
N ASP A 100 -5.69 20.71 0.56
CA ASP A 100 -6.96 20.88 -0.15
C ASP A 100 -7.41 19.59 -0.86
N VAL A 101 -7.42 18.49 -0.12
CA VAL A 101 -7.73 17.16 -0.64
C VAL A 101 -9.23 17.01 -0.81
N LYS A 102 -9.67 16.58 -1.99
CA LYS A 102 -11.08 16.42 -2.35
C LYS A 102 -11.39 14.99 -2.77
N GLY A 103 -12.58 14.52 -2.39
CA GLY A 103 -13.11 13.24 -2.84
C GLY A 103 -12.25 12.05 -2.42
N LYS A 104 -11.98 11.17 -3.38
CA LYS A 104 -11.27 9.90 -3.14
C LYS A 104 -9.83 10.09 -2.65
N GLY A 105 -9.21 11.23 -2.93
CA GLY A 105 -7.88 11.56 -2.41
C GLY A 105 -7.80 11.53 -0.88
N ALA A 106 -8.94 11.67 -0.19
CA ALA A 106 -9.00 11.57 1.26
C ALA A 106 -8.51 10.21 1.80
N HIS A 107 -8.66 9.14 1.03
CA HIS A 107 -8.14 7.82 1.41
C HIS A 107 -6.61 7.79 1.33
N ASP A 108 -6.03 8.38 0.29
CA ASP A 108 -4.58 8.50 0.16
C ASP A 108 -4.00 9.39 1.28
N ALA A 109 -4.69 10.47 1.62
CA ALA A 109 -4.31 11.32 2.75
C ALA A 109 -4.29 10.54 4.07
N ARG A 110 -5.23 9.62 4.27
CA ARG A 110 -5.26 8.76 5.45
C ARG A 110 -4.06 7.81 5.50
N LEU A 111 -3.67 7.28 4.35
CA LEU A 111 -2.49 6.43 4.25
C LEU A 111 -1.21 7.21 4.65
N VAL A 112 -1.07 8.42 4.13
CA VAL A 112 0.07 9.30 4.47
C VAL A 112 0.03 9.71 5.95
N ALA A 113 -1.15 9.93 6.51
CA ALA A 113 -1.32 10.20 7.94
C ALA A 113 -0.84 9.02 8.81
N ALA A 114 -1.17 7.79 8.40
CA ALA A 114 -0.67 6.59 9.07
C ALA A 114 0.86 6.50 8.98
N MET A 115 1.43 6.80 7.81
CA MET A 115 2.89 6.87 7.64
C MET A 115 3.51 7.86 8.64
N LYS A 116 2.98 9.05 8.72
CA LYS A 116 3.45 10.08 9.65
C LYS A 116 3.38 9.59 11.09
N ARG A 117 2.26 9.00 11.47
CA ARG A 117 2.05 8.50 12.84
C ARG A 117 3.03 7.41 13.23
N HIS A 118 3.39 6.54 12.31
CA HIS A 118 4.29 5.42 12.54
C HIS A 118 5.75 5.73 12.18
N SER A 119 6.05 6.97 11.81
CA SER A 119 7.40 7.37 11.37
C SER A 119 7.89 6.57 10.16
N LEU A 120 6.98 6.26 9.26
CA LEU A 120 7.27 5.65 7.96
C LEU A 120 7.36 6.78 6.93
N ASP A 121 8.51 6.91 6.29
CA ASP A 121 8.76 8.00 5.35
C ASP A 121 8.97 7.54 3.90
N HIS A 122 8.86 6.24 3.64
CA HIS A 122 8.99 5.66 2.31
C HIS A 122 7.73 4.88 1.94
N LEU A 123 7.22 5.12 0.74
CA LEU A 123 6.03 4.44 0.20
C LEU A 123 6.35 3.80 -1.15
N LEU A 124 6.12 2.50 -1.27
CA LEU A 124 6.21 1.78 -2.54
C LEU A 124 4.83 1.74 -3.19
N THR A 125 4.71 2.30 -4.39
CA THR A 125 3.44 2.40 -5.11
C THR A 125 3.64 2.38 -6.62
N PHE A 126 2.58 2.05 -7.36
CA PHE A 126 2.49 2.30 -8.80
C PHE A 126 1.90 3.66 -9.13
N ASN A 127 1.20 4.30 -8.18
CA ASN A 127 0.48 5.56 -8.37
C ASN A 127 1.26 6.75 -7.80
N VAL A 128 2.47 6.95 -8.30
CA VAL A 128 3.41 7.97 -7.81
C VAL A 128 2.79 9.36 -7.78
N SER A 129 2.05 9.73 -8.83
CA SER A 129 1.46 11.08 -8.95
C SER A 129 0.44 11.41 -7.85
N ASP A 130 -0.24 10.41 -7.31
CA ASP A 130 -1.27 10.61 -6.28
C ASP A 130 -0.69 11.08 -4.95
N PHE A 131 0.61 10.84 -4.72
CA PHE A 131 1.27 11.13 -3.45
C PHE A 131 2.27 12.28 -3.51
N ARG A 132 2.52 12.85 -4.68
CA ARG A 132 3.55 13.90 -4.87
C ARG A 132 3.31 15.16 -4.07
N ARG A 133 2.05 15.46 -3.74
CA ARG A 133 1.70 16.68 -2.99
C ARG A 133 2.18 16.64 -1.55
N TYR A 134 2.37 15.45 -0.97
CA TYR A 134 2.69 15.32 0.45
C TYR A 134 4.17 15.50 0.70
N GLU A 135 4.51 16.42 1.59
CA GLU A 135 5.87 16.62 2.05
C GLU A 135 6.26 15.60 3.14
N GLY A 136 7.54 15.30 3.24
CA GLY A 136 8.07 14.43 4.28
C GLY A 136 7.96 12.94 3.99
N ILE A 137 7.50 12.55 2.79
CA ILE A 137 7.54 11.17 2.34
C ILE A 137 8.32 11.05 1.05
N GLU A 138 9.03 9.94 0.89
CA GLU A 138 9.72 9.58 -0.33
C GLU A 138 8.92 8.48 -1.04
N ILE A 139 8.60 8.70 -2.31
CA ILE A 139 7.79 7.79 -3.09
C ILE A 139 8.71 6.94 -3.96
N LEU A 140 8.60 5.62 -3.79
CA LEU A 140 9.34 4.65 -4.58
C LEU A 140 8.39 4.09 -5.64
N ASP A 141 8.77 4.24 -6.90
CA ASP A 141 8.04 3.66 -8.01
C ASP A 141 8.41 2.18 -8.15
N ALA A 142 7.42 1.31 -7.99
CA ALA A 142 7.63 -0.13 -8.06
C ALA A 142 8.24 -0.57 -9.41
N GLN A 143 7.87 0.10 -10.50
CA GLN A 143 8.44 -0.21 -11.81
C GLN A 143 9.93 0.17 -11.88
N SER A 144 10.29 1.32 -11.33
CA SER A 144 11.68 1.78 -11.32
C SER A 144 12.58 0.89 -10.45
N ILE A 145 12.08 0.43 -9.30
CA ILE A 145 12.82 -0.48 -8.42
C ILE A 145 13.10 -1.82 -9.09
N ALA A 146 12.16 -2.33 -9.88
CA ALA A 146 12.30 -3.62 -10.57
C ALA A 146 13.24 -3.56 -11.78
N MET A 147 13.53 -2.38 -12.29
CA MET A 147 14.45 -2.20 -13.41
C MET A 147 15.90 -2.26 -12.95
N PRO A 148 16.80 -2.98 -13.65
CA PRO A 148 18.21 -3.03 -13.31
C PRO A 148 18.91 -1.68 -13.52
#